data_e65c7538f89524f70746fe953464eb85
#
_entry.id   e65c7538f89524f70746fe953464eb85
#
_cell.length_a   1.000
_cell.length_b   1.000
_cell.length_c   1.000
_cell.angle_alpha   90.00
_cell.angle_beta   90.00
_cell.angle_gamma   90.00
#
_symmetry.space_group_name_H-M   'P 1'
#
loop_
_entity.id
_entity.type
_entity.pdbx_description
1 polymer ?
#
loop_
_entity_poly.entity_id
_entity_poly.type
_entity_poly.pdbx_seq_one_letter_code
_entity_poly.pdbx_strand_id
1 'polypeptide(L)'
;MKFLLSLVIVLSLALAACDQKKTLFKKISSSHSGITFNNQIVENDSINPLDVVNIYNGGGVGIGDFNKDGLQDIYLTGNMVP
;
A
#
# COMPACT_ATOMS: atom_id res chain seq x y z
N MET A 1 -45.82 21.07 1.44
CA MET A 1 -45.05 20.79 2.66
C MET A 1 -44.80 19.28 2.88
N LYS A 2 -45.81 18.41 2.73
CA LYS A 2 -45.64 16.94 2.90
C LYS A 2 -44.71 16.35 1.83
N PHE A 3 -44.75 16.81 0.58
CA PHE A 3 -43.84 16.36 -0.51
C PHE A 3 -42.39 16.72 -0.27
N LEU A 4 -42.09 17.90 0.23
CA LEU A 4 -40.74 18.33 0.57
C LEU A 4 -40.15 17.49 1.72
N LEU A 5 -40.95 17.20 2.74
CA LEU A 5 -40.54 16.38 3.87
C LEU A 5 -40.23 14.94 3.44
N SER A 6 -41.06 14.37 2.56
CA SER A 6 -40.86 13.04 1.98
C SER A 6 -39.59 12.97 1.15
N LEU A 7 -39.28 13.99 0.34
CA LEU A 7 -38.08 14.09 -0.48
C LEU A 7 -36.80 14.15 0.38
N VAL A 8 -36.83 14.92 1.49
CA VAL A 8 -35.70 15.04 2.41
C VAL A 8 -35.41 13.71 3.12
N ILE A 9 -36.46 12.98 3.51
CA ILE A 9 -36.31 11.65 4.15
C ILE A 9 -35.70 10.64 3.18
N VAL A 10 -36.14 10.59 1.92
CA VAL A 10 -35.60 9.69 0.91
C VAL A 10 -34.13 10.02 0.60
N LEU A 11 -33.79 11.30 0.52
CA LEU A 11 -32.43 11.76 0.26
C LEU A 11 -31.47 11.43 1.44
N SER A 12 -31.96 11.54 2.69
CA SER A 12 -31.15 11.20 3.87
C SER A 12 -30.91 9.70 4.02
N LEU A 13 -31.87 8.86 3.63
CA LEU A 13 -31.70 7.40 3.58
C LEU A 13 -30.73 6.95 2.50
N ALA A 14 -30.69 7.64 1.36
CA ALA A 14 -29.74 7.34 0.28
C ALA A 14 -28.27 7.67 0.67
N LEU A 15 -28.05 8.68 1.51
CA LEU A 15 -26.72 9.05 2.02
C LEU A 15 -26.19 8.08 3.09
N ALA A 16 -27.06 7.34 3.78
CA ALA A 16 -26.67 6.37 4.80
C ALA A 16 -26.24 5.00 4.22
N ALA A 17 -26.43 4.76 2.93
CA ALA A 17 -26.16 3.48 2.27
C ALA A 17 -24.70 3.29 1.83
N CYS A 18 -23.76 4.15 2.25
CA CYS A 18 -22.31 3.93 2.03
C CYS A 18 -21.79 2.88 3.01
N ASP A 19 -22.03 1.62 2.71
CA ASP A 19 -21.44 0.49 3.44
C ASP A 19 -19.95 0.40 3.06
N GLN A 20 -19.07 0.72 4.01
CA GLN A 20 -17.63 0.55 3.81
C GLN A 20 -17.34 -0.96 3.72
N LYS A 21 -16.98 -1.43 2.53
CA LYS A 21 -16.50 -2.80 2.33
C LYS A 21 -15.40 -3.09 3.33
N LYS A 22 -15.64 -4.01 4.26
CA LYS A 22 -14.60 -4.53 5.16
C LYS A 22 -13.58 -5.27 4.30
N THR A 23 -12.40 -4.68 4.13
CA THR A 23 -11.29 -5.32 3.42
C THR A 23 -10.45 -6.13 4.41
N LEU A 24 -9.93 -7.29 3.97
CA LEU A 24 -9.00 -8.11 4.76
C LEU A 24 -7.67 -7.38 5.02
N PHE A 25 -7.30 -6.46 4.12
CA PHE A 25 -6.06 -5.69 4.21
C PHE A 25 -6.37 -4.21 4.35
N LYS A 26 -5.62 -3.54 5.21
CA LYS A 26 -5.65 -2.09 5.39
C LYS A 26 -4.34 -1.50 4.90
N LYS A 27 -4.42 -0.49 4.03
CA LYS A 27 -3.23 0.26 3.62
C LYS A 27 -2.73 1.10 4.79
N ILE A 28 -1.46 0.92 5.14
CA ILE A 28 -0.77 1.72 6.15
C ILE A 28 0.12 2.72 5.41
N SER A 29 0.05 4.00 5.77
CA SER A 29 0.91 5.03 5.18
C SER A 29 2.35 4.91 5.69
N SER A 30 3.32 5.34 4.88
CA SER A 30 4.73 5.40 5.30
C SER A 30 4.95 6.34 6.50
N SER A 31 4.17 7.41 6.60
CA SER A 31 4.21 8.32 7.75
C SER A 31 3.77 7.67 9.06
N HIS A 32 2.90 6.65 9.01
CA HIS A 32 2.45 5.91 10.18
C HIS A 32 3.38 4.74 10.52
N SER A 33 3.84 4.01 9.51
CA SER A 33 4.70 2.83 9.70
C SER A 33 6.18 3.17 9.85
N GLY A 34 6.63 4.35 9.43
CA GLY A 34 8.04 4.72 9.32
C GLY A 34 8.76 4.04 8.16
N ILE A 35 8.10 3.18 7.39
CA ILE A 35 8.69 2.46 6.26
C ILE A 35 8.67 3.36 5.04
N THR A 36 9.84 3.82 4.61
CA THR A 36 10.05 4.67 3.43
C THR A 36 10.75 3.94 2.30
N PHE A 37 10.99 2.63 2.46
CA PHE A 37 11.64 1.81 1.44
C PHE A 37 10.91 1.91 0.10
N ASN A 38 11.66 2.16 -0.97
CA ASN A 38 11.18 2.22 -2.34
C ASN A 38 12.16 1.51 -3.26
N ASN A 39 11.76 0.39 -3.84
CA ASN A 39 12.53 -0.34 -4.82
C ASN A 39 12.41 0.34 -6.19
N GLN A 40 13.02 1.51 -6.32
CA GLN A 40 13.01 2.30 -7.55
C GLN A 40 14.09 1.80 -8.50
N ILE A 41 13.69 1.54 -9.74
CA ILE A 41 14.59 1.23 -10.83
C ILE A 41 14.90 2.52 -11.60
N VAL A 42 16.18 2.82 -11.79
CA VAL A 42 16.64 3.93 -12.60
C VAL A 42 17.43 3.37 -13.77
N GLU A 43 16.83 3.45 -14.95
CA GLU A 43 17.43 2.96 -16.19
C GLU A 43 18.51 3.93 -16.72
N ASN A 44 19.54 3.37 -17.34
CA ASN A 44 20.58 4.08 -18.07
C ASN A 44 21.14 3.18 -19.18
N ASP A 45 22.14 3.66 -19.91
CA ASP A 45 22.73 2.94 -21.05
C ASP A 45 23.33 1.55 -20.69
N SER A 46 23.69 1.33 -19.42
CA SER A 46 24.26 0.06 -18.93
C SER A 46 23.28 -0.76 -18.09
N ILE A 47 22.22 -0.14 -17.61
CA ILE A 47 21.19 -0.77 -16.75
C ILE A 47 19.82 -0.52 -17.38
N ASN A 48 19.40 -1.46 -18.19
CA ASN A 48 18.13 -1.42 -18.91
C ASN A 48 17.61 -2.85 -19.13
N PRO A 49 16.35 -3.04 -19.53
CA PRO A 49 15.77 -4.38 -19.70
C PRO A 49 16.40 -5.22 -20.81
N LEU A 50 17.15 -4.62 -21.75
CA LEU A 50 17.84 -5.36 -22.80
C LEU A 50 19.11 -6.03 -22.29
N ASP A 51 19.82 -5.37 -21.39
CA ASP A 51 21.06 -5.88 -20.79
C ASP A 51 20.81 -6.65 -19.51
N VAL A 52 19.80 -6.25 -18.71
CA VAL A 52 19.41 -6.87 -17.45
C VAL A 52 17.95 -7.32 -17.51
N VAL A 53 17.72 -8.49 -18.07
CA VAL A 53 16.37 -9.03 -18.37
C VAL A 53 15.44 -9.04 -17.13
N ASN A 54 15.99 -9.28 -15.95
CA ASN A 54 15.23 -9.44 -14.70
C ASN A 54 15.18 -8.17 -13.84
N ILE A 55 15.52 -7.00 -14.39
CA ILE A 55 15.64 -5.76 -13.63
C ILE A 55 14.33 -5.35 -12.92
N TYR A 56 13.17 -5.73 -13.48
CA TYR A 56 11.84 -5.42 -12.92
C TYR A 56 11.22 -6.54 -12.08
N ASN A 57 11.96 -7.61 -11.76
CA ASN A 57 11.40 -8.74 -11.01
C ASN A 57 11.09 -8.42 -9.53
N GLY A 58 11.40 -7.21 -9.07
CA GLY A 58 11.15 -6.79 -7.71
C GLY A 58 12.16 -7.34 -6.71
N GLY A 59 11.92 -7.05 -5.45
CA GLY A 59 12.73 -7.53 -4.34
C GLY A 59 11.99 -8.58 -3.50
N GLY A 60 12.55 -8.87 -2.36
CA GLY A 60 11.99 -9.80 -1.37
C GLY A 60 11.60 -9.10 -0.08
N VAL A 61 10.83 -9.81 0.74
CA VAL A 61 10.51 -9.42 2.10
C VAL A 61 10.71 -10.60 3.04
N GLY A 62 11.38 -10.36 4.16
CA GLY A 62 11.52 -11.30 5.27
C GLY A 62 10.93 -10.70 6.54
N ILE A 63 10.33 -11.52 7.38
CA ILE A 63 9.79 -11.11 8.68
C ILE A 63 10.39 -12.01 9.74
N GLY A 64 10.93 -11.42 10.81
CA GLY A 64 11.52 -12.14 11.92
C GLY A 64 12.08 -11.18 12.96
N ASP A 65 12.42 -11.69 14.11
CA ASP A 65 13.13 -10.93 15.15
C ASP A 65 14.64 -11.06 14.92
N PHE A 66 15.21 -10.14 14.14
CA PHE A 66 16.63 -10.19 13.74
C PHE A 66 17.58 -9.65 14.81
N ASN A 67 17.11 -8.76 15.66
CA ASN A 67 17.90 -8.15 16.75
C ASN A 67 17.69 -8.82 18.12
N LYS A 68 16.72 -9.75 18.23
CA LYS A 68 16.34 -10.51 19.44
C LYS A 68 15.74 -9.61 20.54
N ASP A 69 14.95 -8.63 20.15
CA ASP A 69 14.23 -7.75 21.10
C ASP A 69 12.80 -8.26 21.42
N GLY A 70 12.35 -9.34 20.79
CA GLY A 70 11.03 -9.94 20.97
C GLY A 70 9.97 -9.34 20.06
N LEU A 71 10.31 -8.39 19.19
CA LEU A 71 9.41 -7.82 18.19
C LEU A 71 9.71 -8.40 16.81
N GLN A 72 8.73 -8.28 15.91
CA GLN A 72 8.93 -8.73 14.52
C GLN A 72 9.50 -7.59 13.68
N ASP A 73 10.67 -7.81 13.11
CA ASP A 73 11.31 -6.91 12.17
C ASP A 73 10.91 -7.25 10.75
N ILE A 74 11.01 -6.27 9.85
CA ILE A 74 10.77 -6.43 8.42
C ILE A 74 12.09 -6.18 7.68
N TYR A 75 12.57 -7.16 6.94
CA TYR A 75 13.72 -7.06 6.07
C TYR A 75 13.26 -6.95 4.61
N LEU A 76 13.64 -5.89 3.93
CA LEU A 76 13.27 -5.61 2.55
C LEU A 76 14.52 -5.65 1.68
N THR A 77 14.42 -6.26 0.51
CA THR A 77 15.48 -6.26 -0.51
C THR A 77 15.00 -5.59 -1.78
N GLY A 78 15.90 -4.93 -2.48
CA GLY A 78 15.60 -4.29 -3.76
C GLY A 78 16.66 -4.58 -4.82
N ASN A 79 16.38 -4.18 -6.05
CA ASN A 79 17.25 -4.45 -7.19
C ASN A 79 18.41 -3.46 -7.30
N MET A 80 18.14 -2.16 -6.99
CA MET A 80 19.10 -1.08 -7.12
C MET A 80 19.22 -0.20 -5.88
N VAL A 81 18.67 -0.65 -4.77
CA VAL A 81 18.71 0.05 -3.47
C VAL A 81 19.58 -0.72 -2.49
N PRO A 82 20.33 -0.03 -1.63
CA PRO A 82 21.15 -0.67 -0.60
C PRO A 82 20.29 -1.33 0.46
#